data_c5ab2bece3f8113e50e70da6e8a34552
#
_entry.id   c5ab2bece3f8113e50e70da6e8a34552
#
_cell.length_a   1.000
_cell.length_b   1.000
_cell.length_c   1.000
_cell.angle_alpha   90.00
_cell.angle_beta   90.00
_cell.angle_gamma   90.00
#
_symmetry.space_group_name_H-M   'P 1'
#
loop_
_entity.id
_entity.type
_entity.pdbx_description
1 polymer ?
#
loop_
_entity_poly.entity_id
_entity_poly.type
_entity_poly.pdbx_seq_one_letter_code
_entity_poly.pdbx_strand_id
1 'polypeptide(L)'
;MFDIAGKTMKPVSEVRSSDEMERWWNVLAEEGRAKKAIESLQKSLTSTEIEVLARQVFEEVSLRAVDAGVSLPKEYILRLIGELSGMGPLLELIARSDIEDIAINLGHIYVYTTSNGWEHAGPAPDGIGDALRVMIDRAGQRAPTPDYPIADAMLQVMVPLVDGTVRRKGVRINYVMPPASPYGDTITLRVSSYRTASDLTHGSLALLCQNRLPPVPRPKFDPKDFPRGNGILTPEAANYLLSVMVHGGTLVIAGTTGSGKTFVGQRILQEMLDYYPRGAIRLFIVEDSNEIILNGWNGDGKTDTGNIIYTVTRPEIRGGPPPVTMYDLIRSALRSRPHGVVIGEARGAEAWELIRAAATGHGHSAFTIHATSAEHVWPRFLQVVQAHPDAARMSEIQIAQSFAEAVTAAVYIERNPQHGQIVREIVEVSTIVERSAARPSFSPLFKYEAGKGLMPTGNRPMRPGFRANDLNIPESIFKAGL
;
A
#
# COMPACT_ATOMS: atom_id res chain seq x y z
N MET A 1 15.47 -39.24 12.58
CA MET A 1 16.19 -39.58 11.33
C MET A 1 16.18 -38.31 10.48
N PHE A 2 17.33 -37.83 10.10
CA PHE A 2 17.43 -36.63 9.25
C PHE A 2 17.71 -37.05 7.82
N ASP A 3 17.12 -36.36 6.84
CA ASP A 3 17.47 -36.56 5.45
C ASP A 3 18.79 -35.84 5.09
N ILE A 4 19.30 -36.08 3.89
CA ILE A 4 20.60 -35.56 3.39
C ILE A 4 20.63 -34.01 3.31
N ALA A 5 19.50 -33.30 3.55
CA ALA A 5 19.38 -31.88 3.53
C ALA A 5 19.17 -31.23 4.95
N GLY A 6 19.25 -32.06 6.01
CA GLY A 6 19.16 -31.57 7.39
C GLY A 6 17.79 -31.08 7.85
N LYS A 7 16.72 -31.40 7.13
CA LYS A 7 15.34 -31.11 7.54
C LYS A 7 14.76 -32.29 8.34
N THR A 8 14.15 -31.98 9.49
CA THR A 8 13.38 -32.96 10.27
C THR A 8 12.24 -33.47 9.40
N MET A 9 12.28 -34.76 9.03
CA MET A 9 11.11 -35.41 8.43
C MET A 9 9.96 -35.43 9.43
N LYS A 10 8.80 -34.91 9.06
CA LYS A 10 7.58 -35.10 9.82
C LYS A 10 7.27 -36.61 9.92
N PRO A 11 6.80 -37.11 11.06
CA PRO A 11 6.43 -38.52 11.19
C PRO A 11 5.34 -38.88 10.17
N VAL A 12 5.43 -40.08 9.60
CA VAL A 12 4.53 -40.58 8.55
C VAL A 12 3.05 -40.52 8.96
N SER A 13 2.76 -40.59 10.26
CA SER A 13 1.43 -40.43 10.81
C SER A 13 0.85 -39.00 10.65
N GLU A 14 1.69 -37.93 10.71
CA GLU A 14 1.23 -36.54 10.52
C GLU A 14 0.97 -36.23 9.03
N VAL A 15 1.74 -36.81 8.11
CA VAL A 15 1.52 -36.66 6.65
C VAL A 15 0.23 -37.35 6.24
N ARG A 16 -0.03 -38.57 6.74
CA ARG A 16 -1.30 -39.28 6.47
C ARG A 16 -2.53 -38.55 7.01
N SER A 17 -2.43 -37.95 8.20
CA SER A 17 -3.53 -37.18 8.77
C SER A 17 -3.85 -35.92 7.98
N SER A 18 -2.84 -35.27 7.40
CA SER A 18 -3.01 -34.08 6.55
C SER A 18 -3.74 -34.39 5.25
N ASP A 19 -3.30 -35.44 4.52
CA ASP A 19 -3.93 -35.86 3.26
C ASP A 19 -5.36 -36.37 3.46
N GLU A 20 -5.63 -37.02 4.59
CA GLU A 20 -6.95 -37.51 4.95
C GLU A 20 -7.90 -36.34 5.29
N MET A 21 -7.41 -35.33 6.00
CA MET A 21 -8.17 -34.12 6.31
C MET A 21 -8.49 -33.31 5.05
N GLU A 22 -7.54 -33.21 4.11
CA GLU A 22 -7.77 -32.54 2.84
C GLU A 22 -8.78 -33.30 1.97
N ARG A 23 -8.76 -34.62 1.98
CA ARG A 23 -9.76 -35.45 1.30
C ARG A 23 -11.17 -35.18 1.85
N TRP A 24 -11.34 -35.13 3.18
CA TRP A 24 -12.64 -34.83 3.78
C TRP A 24 -13.08 -33.40 3.52
N TRP A 25 -12.15 -32.45 3.47
CA TRP A 25 -12.46 -31.09 3.05
C TRP A 25 -13.01 -31.05 1.61
N ASN A 26 -12.41 -31.78 0.68
CA ASN A 26 -12.88 -31.82 -0.70
C ASN A 26 -14.28 -32.41 -0.81
N VAL A 27 -14.60 -33.47 -0.06
CA VAL A 27 -15.95 -34.03 0.03
C VAL A 27 -16.95 -32.98 0.56
N LEU A 28 -16.59 -32.28 1.63
CA LEU A 28 -17.41 -31.26 2.25
C LEU A 28 -17.72 -30.10 1.27
N ALA A 29 -16.69 -29.60 0.62
CA ALA A 29 -16.82 -28.50 -0.35
C ALA A 29 -17.64 -28.89 -1.59
N GLU A 30 -17.46 -30.09 -2.11
CA GLU A 30 -18.21 -30.60 -3.26
C GLU A 30 -19.69 -30.77 -2.93
N GLU A 31 -20.04 -31.38 -1.81
CA GLU A 31 -21.44 -31.52 -1.38
C GLU A 31 -22.09 -30.17 -1.07
N GLY A 32 -21.36 -29.23 -0.45
CA GLY A 32 -21.83 -27.88 -0.22
C GLY A 32 -22.18 -27.17 -1.52
N ARG A 33 -21.28 -27.21 -2.50
CA ARG A 33 -21.52 -26.62 -3.85
C ARG A 33 -22.72 -27.27 -4.55
N ALA A 34 -22.86 -28.60 -4.49
CA ALA A 34 -23.97 -29.31 -5.10
C ALA A 34 -25.32 -28.90 -4.47
N LYS A 35 -25.42 -28.87 -3.13
CA LYS A 35 -26.64 -28.44 -2.43
C LYS A 35 -26.96 -26.96 -2.72
N LYS A 36 -25.96 -26.06 -2.68
CA LYS A 36 -26.15 -24.66 -3.04
C LYS A 36 -26.69 -24.51 -4.47
N ALA A 37 -26.14 -25.25 -5.42
CA ALA A 37 -26.61 -25.22 -6.80
C ALA A 37 -28.08 -25.60 -6.93
N ILE A 38 -28.52 -26.66 -6.24
CA ILE A 38 -29.91 -27.10 -6.21
C ILE A 38 -30.82 -26.03 -5.62
N GLU A 39 -30.47 -25.47 -4.46
CA GLU A 39 -31.30 -24.44 -3.81
C GLU A 39 -31.30 -23.12 -4.61
N SER A 40 -30.20 -22.79 -5.27
CA SER A 40 -30.07 -21.58 -6.10
C SER A 40 -30.93 -21.64 -7.39
N LEU A 41 -31.38 -22.84 -7.82
CA LEU A 41 -32.32 -22.99 -8.90
C LEU A 41 -33.71 -22.44 -8.55
N GLN A 42 -34.05 -22.38 -7.27
CA GLN A 42 -35.36 -21.92 -6.79
C GLN A 42 -35.35 -20.45 -6.38
N LYS A 43 -34.27 -19.97 -5.79
CA LYS A 43 -34.13 -18.59 -5.29
C LYS A 43 -32.67 -18.21 -5.08
N SER A 44 -32.40 -16.90 -5.05
CA SER A 44 -31.10 -16.38 -4.63
C SER A 44 -30.93 -16.54 -3.11
N LEU A 45 -29.88 -17.25 -2.67
CA LEU A 45 -29.63 -17.50 -1.25
C LEU A 45 -29.09 -16.25 -0.55
N THR A 46 -29.63 -15.94 0.60
CA THR A 46 -29.08 -14.92 1.52
C THR A 46 -27.87 -15.46 2.29
N SER A 47 -27.09 -14.56 2.89
CA SER A 47 -25.94 -14.95 3.72
C SER A 47 -26.32 -15.86 4.87
N THR A 48 -27.50 -15.65 5.49
CA THR A 48 -28.00 -16.51 6.58
C THR A 48 -28.37 -17.91 6.05
N GLU A 49 -28.99 -17.99 4.87
CA GLU A 49 -29.34 -19.28 4.25
C GLU A 49 -28.09 -20.07 3.86
N ILE A 50 -27.06 -19.39 3.35
CA ILE A 50 -25.75 -20.01 3.08
C ILE A 50 -25.12 -20.56 4.37
N GLU A 51 -25.19 -19.83 5.49
CA GLU A 51 -24.70 -20.32 6.79
C GLU A 51 -25.44 -21.56 7.25
N VAL A 52 -26.78 -21.55 7.18
CA VAL A 52 -27.63 -22.71 7.57
C VAL A 52 -27.26 -23.91 6.69
N LEU A 53 -27.15 -23.72 5.39
CA LEU A 53 -26.78 -24.77 4.45
C LEU A 53 -25.39 -25.35 4.77
N ALA A 54 -24.41 -24.49 5.03
CA ALA A 54 -23.04 -24.93 5.37
C ALA A 54 -23.01 -25.76 6.65
N ARG A 55 -23.78 -25.38 7.69
CA ARG A 55 -23.89 -26.16 8.94
C ARG A 55 -24.52 -27.52 8.71
N GLN A 56 -25.62 -27.59 7.95
CA GLN A 56 -26.27 -28.85 7.61
C GLN A 56 -25.33 -29.81 6.87
N VAL A 57 -24.63 -29.29 5.84
CA VAL A 57 -23.65 -30.11 5.10
C VAL A 57 -22.51 -30.56 6.00
N PHE A 58 -22.01 -29.68 6.87
CA PHE A 58 -20.95 -30.04 7.80
C PHE A 58 -21.38 -31.17 8.77
N GLU A 59 -22.60 -31.07 9.34
CA GLU A 59 -23.13 -32.11 10.24
C GLU A 59 -23.25 -33.47 9.55
N GLU A 60 -23.82 -33.50 8.33
CA GLU A 60 -23.99 -34.72 7.55
C GLU A 60 -22.65 -35.37 7.16
N VAL A 61 -21.68 -34.57 6.72
CA VAL A 61 -20.35 -35.09 6.36
C VAL A 61 -19.55 -35.50 7.60
N SER A 62 -19.69 -34.76 8.71
CA SER A 62 -19.02 -35.09 9.97
C SER A 62 -19.46 -36.44 10.54
N LEU A 63 -20.75 -36.76 10.43
CA LEU A 63 -21.24 -38.11 10.85
C LEU A 63 -20.55 -39.22 10.07
N ARG A 64 -20.44 -39.08 8.74
CA ARG A 64 -19.74 -40.06 7.88
C ARG A 64 -18.22 -40.12 8.15
N ALA A 65 -17.63 -38.99 8.50
CA ALA A 65 -16.22 -38.94 8.87
C ALA A 65 -15.96 -39.65 10.20
N VAL A 66 -16.85 -39.49 11.17
CA VAL A 66 -16.81 -40.19 12.48
C VAL A 66 -16.92 -41.71 12.27
N ASP A 67 -17.83 -42.18 11.43
CA ASP A 67 -17.92 -43.60 11.04
C ASP A 67 -16.63 -44.14 10.42
N ALA A 68 -15.86 -43.29 9.78
CA ALA A 68 -14.53 -43.61 9.23
C ALA A 68 -13.37 -43.36 10.22
N GLY A 69 -13.68 -43.00 11.48
CA GLY A 69 -12.71 -42.77 12.56
C GLY A 69 -12.04 -41.38 12.50
N VAL A 70 -12.62 -40.42 11.77
CA VAL A 70 -12.08 -39.05 11.61
C VAL A 70 -13.02 -38.03 12.26
N SER A 71 -12.46 -37.11 13.04
CA SER A 71 -13.21 -35.96 13.61
C SER A 71 -12.87 -34.71 12.82
N LEU A 72 -13.86 -34.08 12.18
CA LEU A 72 -13.66 -32.85 11.39
C LEU A 72 -13.58 -31.63 12.30
N PRO A 73 -12.61 -30.71 12.04
CA PRO A 73 -12.52 -29.45 12.78
C PRO A 73 -13.74 -28.57 12.53
N LYS A 74 -14.26 -27.93 13.58
CA LYS A 74 -15.40 -26.98 13.46
C LYS A 74 -15.08 -25.77 12.60
N GLU A 75 -13.81 -25.44 12.46
CA GLU A 75 -13.30 -24.35 11.59
C GLU A 75 -13.67 -24.58 10.12
N TYR A 76 -13.93 -25.84 9.73
CA TYR A 76 -14.40 -26.17 8.37
C TYR A 76 -15.78 -25.59 8.05
N ILE A 77 -16.61 -25.29 9.04
CA ILE A 77 -17.88 -24.58 8.83
C ILE A 77 -17.62 -23.19 8.25
N LEU A 78 -16.70 -22.44 8.87
CA LEU A 78 -16.36 -21.09 8.39
C LEU A 78 -15.76 -21.11 6.99
N ARG A 79 -14.86 -22.05 6.74
CA ARG A 79 -14.26 -22.26 5.43
C ARG A 79 -15.30 -22.62 4.38
N LEU A 80 -16.28 -23.48 4.74
CA LEU A 80 -17.38 -23.85 3.84
C LEU A 80 -18.32 -22.67 3.55
N ILE A 81 -18.64 -21.85 4.55
CA ILE A 81 -19.40 -20.61 4.33
C ILE A 81 -18.66 -19.70 3.37
N GLY A 82 -17.35 -19.54 3.53
CA GLY A 82 -16.49 -18.77 2.61
C GLY A 82 -16.58 -19.30 1.18
N GLU A 83 -16.42 -20.59 0.99
CA GLU A 83 -16.53 -21.26 -0.30
C GLU A 83 -17.90 -21.04 -0.95
N LEU A 84 -18.97 -21.29 -0.20
CA LEU A 84 -20.34 -21.17 -0.70
C LEU A 84 -20.79 -19.72 -0.95
N SER A 85 -20.25 -18.76 -0.22
CA SER A 85 -20.52 -17.33 -0.43
C SER A 85 -19.70 -16.71 -1.58
N GLY A 86 -18.69 -17.42 -2.08
CA GLY A 86 -17.70 -16.90 -3.03
C GLY A 86 -16.63 -16.02 -2.38
N MET A 87 -16.58 -15.97 -1.04
CA MET A 87 -15.57 -15.20 -0.31
C MET A 87 -14.26 -15.97 -0.12
N GLY A 88 -14.27 -17.31 -0.31
CA GLY A 88 -13.11 -18.15 -0.11
C GLY A 88 -12.42 -17.91 1.24
N PRO A 89 -11.09 -17.77 1.29
CA PRO A 89 -10.34 -17.55 2.52
C PRO A 89 -10.57 -16.17 3.15
N LEU A 90 -11.22 -15.23 2.46
CA LEU A 90 -11.44 -13.88 2.96
C LEU A 90 -12.27 -13.86 4.24
N LEU A 91 -13.26 -14.75 4.36
CA LEU A 91 -14.09 -14.85 5.54
C LEU A 91 -13.27 -15.31 6.76
N GLU A 92 -12.34 -16.25 6.58
CA GLU A 92 -11.42 -16.70 7.63
C GLU A 92 -10.49 -15.57 8.09
N LEU A 93 -9.97 -14.79 7.13
CA LEU A 93 -9.14 -13.62 7.43
C LEU A 93 -9.93 -12.54 8.19
N ILE A 94 -11.18 -12.28 7.79
CA ILE A 94 -12.07 -11.35 8.51
C ILE A 94 -12.36 -11.86 9.92
N ALA A 95 -12.43 -13.17 10.13
CA ALA A 95 -12.67 -13.77 11.44
C ALA A 95 -11.54 -13.53 12.44
N ARG A 96 -10.31 -13.48 11.98
CA ARG A 96 -9.12 -13.28 12.81
C ARG A 96 -9.18 -11.96 13.57
N SER A 97 -8.71 -11.96 14.81
CA SER A 97 -8.70 -10.79 15.70
C SER A 97 -7.45 -9.92 15.54
N ASP A 98 -6.37 -10.48 15.00
CA ASP A 98 -5.08 -9.81 14.79
C ASP A 98 -5.01 -9.05 13.46
N ILE A 99 -5.94 -9.29 12.52
CA ILE A 99 -5.99 -8.61 11.23
C ILE A 99 -6.83 -7.33 11.33
N GLU A 100 -6.23 -6.21 10.95
CA GLU A 100 -6.87 -4.91 10.90
C GLU A 100 -7.32 -4.53 9.49
N ASP A 101 -6.49 -4.81 8.48
CA ASP A 101 -6.80 -4.53 7.08
C ASP A 101 -6.46 -5.74 6.21
N ILE A 102 -7.25 -5.94 5.16
CA ILE A 102 -7.02 -6.94 4.12
C ILE A 102 -7.01 -6.20 2.79
N ALA A 103 -6.03 -6.49 1.96
CA ALA A 103 -5.94 -5.92 0.63
C ALA A 103 -5.94 -7.02 -0.43
N ILE A 104 -6.64 -6.77 -1.52
CA ILE A 104 -6.63 -7.61 -2.72
C ILE A 104 -6.11 -6.74 -3.86
N ASN A 105 -4.97 -7.10 -4.41
CA ASN A 105 -4.33 -6.39 -5.51
C ASN A 105 -3.87 -7.41 -6.54
N LEU A 106 -4.25 -7.26 -7.79
CA LEU A 106 -3.77 -8.07 -8.92
C LEU A 106 -3.85 -9.60 -8.64
N GLY A 107 -4.95 -10.05 -8.04
CA GLY A 107 -5.15 -11.46 -7.72
C GLY A 107 -4.39 -11.98 -6.50
N HIS A 108 -3.78 -11.11 -5.68
CA HIS A 108 -3.09 -11.48 -4.45
C HIS A 108 -3.74 -10.86 -3.23
N ILE A 109 -3.79 -11.61 -2.14
CA ILE A 109 -4.26 -11.15 -0.84
C ILE A 109 -3.07 -10.74 0.03
N TYR A 110 -3.18 -9.58 0.66
CA TYR A 110 -2.26 -9.08 1.69
C TYR A 110 -3.06 -8.80 2.95
N VAL A 111 -2.47 -9.06 4.10
CA VAL A 111 -3.06 -8.77 5.41
C VAL A 111 -2.16 -7.83 6.19
N TYR A 112 -2.77 -6.93 6.93
CA TYR A 112 -2.07 -6.05 7.86
C TYR A 112 -2.38 -6.43 9.29
N THR A 113 -1.33 -6.66 10.06
CA THR A 113 -1.40 -6.86 11.50
C THR A 113 -0.56 -5.79 12.22
N THR A 114 -0.93 -5.43 13.46
CA THR A 114 -0.15 -4.46 14.24
C THR A 114 1.26 -4.96 14.54
N SER A 115 1.46 -6.27 14.64
CA SER A 115 2.76 -6.88 14.98
C SER A 115 3.74 -6.91 13.81
N ASN A 116 3.26 -7.22 12.61
CA ASN A 116 4.12 -7.55 11.46
C ASN A 116 3.98 -6.56 10.29
N GLY A 117 2.96 -5.67 10.32
CA GLY A 117 2.66 -4.81 9.18
C GLY A 117 1.96 -5.56 8.06
N TRP A 118 2.24 -5.22 6.80
CA TRP A 118 1.70 -5.90 5.63
C TRP A 118 2.47 -7.18 5.31
N GLU A 119 1.73 -8.28 5.12
CA GLU A 119 2.27 -9.58 4.72
C GLU A 119 1.43 -10.17 3.58
N HIS A 120 2.08 -10.88 2.67
CA HIS A 120 1.39 -11.62 1.61
C HIS A 120 0.71 -12.86 2.20
N ALA A 121 -0.59 -13.01 1.95
CA ALA A 121 -1.40 -14.11 2.49
C ALA A 121 -1.77 -15.19 1.46
N GLY A 122 -1.40 -15.00 0.20
CA GLY A 122 -1.63 -15.96 -0.87
C GLY A 122 -2.43 -15.38 -2.04
N PRO A 123 -2.81 -16.23 -3.00
CA PRO A 123 -3.63 -15.83 -4.14
C PRO A 123 -5.06 -15.53 -3.71
N ALA A 124 -5.70 -14.57 -4.37
CA ALA A 124 -7.13 -14.31 -4.22
C ALA A 124 -7.92 -15.35 -5.03
N PRO A 125 -9.08 -15.81 -4.50
CA PRO A 125 -9.97 -16.68 -5.26
C PRO A 125 -10.49 -15.99 -6.51
N ASP A 126 -10.66 -16.75 -7.57
CA ASP A 126 -11.33 -16.27 -8.78
C ASP A 126 -12.75 -15.77 -8.44
N GLY A 127 -13.15 -14.65 -9.01
CA GLY A 127 -14.47 -14.06 -8.81
C GLY A 127 -14.70 -13.36 -7.47
N ILE A 128 -13.68 -13.19 -6.62
CA ILE A 128 -13.81 -12.49 -5.32
C ILE A 128 -14.31 -11.05 -5.48
N GLY A 129 -13.90 -10.35 -6.54
CA GLY A 129 -14.39 -9.02 -6.87
C GLY A 129 -15.90 -9.02 -7.15
N ASP A 130 -16.38 -9.99 -7.92
CA ASP A 130 -17.81 -10.14 -8.22
C ASP A 130 -18.62 -10.44 -6.95
N ALA A 131 -18.12 -11.34 -6.12
CA ALA A 131 -18.76 -11.66 -4.84
C ALA A 131 -18.90 -10.42 -3.95
N LEU A 132 -17.87 -9.62 -3.83
CA LEU A 132 -17.90 -8.38 -3.05
C LEU A 132 -18.83 -7.33 -3.64
N ARG A 133 -18.86 -7.16 -4.98
CA ARG A 133 -19.83 -6.25 -5.64
C ARG A 133 -21.28 -6.65 -5.34
N VAL A 134 -21.58 -7.94 -5.45
CA VAL A 134 -22.93 -8.45 -5.10
C VAL A 134 -23.26 -8.19 -3.62
N MET A 135 -22.29 -8.34 -2.71
CA MET A 135 -22.52 -8.06 -1.28
C MET A 135 -22.77 -6.57 -1.02
N ILE A 136 -22.03 -5.69 -1.69
CA ILE A 136 -22.21 -4.23 -1.59
C ILE A 136 -23.62 -3.84 -2.07
N ASP A 137 -24.07 -4.33 -3.23
CA ASP A 137 -25.40 -4.06 -3.77
C ASP A 137 -26.51 -4.60 -2.85
N ARG A 138 -26.37 -5.81 -2.33
CA ARG A 138 -27.33 -6.39 -1.37
C ARG A 138 -27.40 -5.64 -0.05
N ALA A 139 -26.33 -4.96 0.34
CA ALA A 139 -26.32 -4.07 1.49
C ALA A 139 -26.99 -2.72 1.20
N GLY A 140 -27.59 -2.54 0.01
CA GLY A 140 -28.24 -1.29 -0.41
C GLY A 140 -27.24 -0.16 -0.68
N GLN A 141 -25.99 -0.48 -0.94
CA GLN A 141 -24.94 0.47 -1.26
C GLN A 141 -24.54 0.35 -2.72
N ARG A 142 -23.93 1.39 -3.27
CA ARG A 142 -23.55 1.40 -4.67
C ARG A 142 -22.25 0.61 -4.87
N ALA A 143 -22.34 -0.53 -5.55
CA ALA A 143 -21.15 -1.24 -6.00
C ALA A 143 -20.44 -0.48 -7.14
N PRO A 144 -19.11 -0.66 -7.29
CA PRO A 144 -18.40 -0.02 -8.38
C PRO A 144 -18.81 -0.61 -9.74
N THR A 145 -18.82 0.25 -10.73
CA THR A 145 -19.09 -0.09 -12.12
C THR A 145 -18.05 0.59 -13.01
N PRO A 146 -17.89 0.19 -14.29
CA PRO A 146 -16.97 0.89 -15.20
C PRO A 146 -17.22 2.40 -15.31
N ASP A 147 -18.49 2.84 -15.17
CA ASP A 147 -18.84 4.26 -15.17
C ASP A 147 -18.48 4.96 -13.85
N TYR A 148 -18.55 4.25 -12.76
CA TYR A 148 -18.24 4.71 -11.40
C TYR A 148 -17.25 3.73 -10.74
N PRO A 149 -15.98 3.77 -11.13
CA PRO A 149 -15.02 2.71 -10.80
C PRO A 149 -14.51 2.73 -9.37
N ILE A 150 -14.87 3.74 -8.59
CA ILE A 150 -14.48 3.86 -7.18
C ILE A 150 -15.73 3.74 -6.32
N ALA A 151 -15.69 2.86 -5.33
CA ALA A 151 -16.75 2.71 -4.33
C ALA A 151 -16.18 2.62 -2.92
N ASP A 152 -16.89 3.26 -1.99
CA ASP A 152 -16.70 3.11 -0.56
C ASP A 152 -17.96 2.50 0.02
N ALA A 153 -17.82 1.40 0.75
CA ALA A 153 -18.94 0.69 1.33
C ALA A 153 -18.66 0.26 2.77
N MET A 154 -19.75 0.00 3.52
CA MET A 154 -19.69 -0.56 4.86
C MET A 154 -20.55 -1.81 4.89
N LEU A 155 -19.93 -2.97 5.05
CA LEU A 155 -20.63 -4.24 5.19
C LEU A 155 -20.68 -4.68 6.66
N GLN A 156 -21.73 -5.43 6.98
CA GLN A 156 -21.84 -6.18 8.22
C GLN A 156 -21.67 -7.66 7.88
N VAL A 157 -20.52 -8.21 8.22
CA VAL A 157 -20.20 -9.61 7.94
C VAL A 157 -20.45 -10.43 9.20
N MET A 158 -21.22 -11.50 9.07
CA MET A 158 -21.47 -12.47 10.13
C MET A 158 -20.32 -13.46 10.18
N VAL A 159 -19.58 -13.47 11.28
CA VAL A 159 -18.41 -14.31 11.45
C VAL A 159 -18.70 -15.35 12.51
N PRO A 160 -18.76 -16.65 12.17
CA PRO A 160 -18.87 -17.71 13.18
C PRO A 160 -17.59 -17.78 14.02
N LEU A 161 -17.75 -17.95 15.31
CA LEU A 161 -16.65 -18.15 16.25
C LEU A 161 -16.45 -19.65 16.53
N VAL A 162 -15.27 -19.99 17.05
CA VAL A 162 -14.88 -21.37 17.37
C VAL A 162 -15.84 -22.02 18.38
N ASP A 163 -16.44 -21.22 19.26
CA ASP A 163 -17.46 -21.66 20.26
C ASP A 163 -18.86 -21.92 19.66
N GLY A 164 -19.01 -21.74 18.33
CA GLY A 164 -20.27 -21.90 17.62
C GLY A 164 -21.17 -20.66 17.65
N THR A 165 -20.79 -19.62 18.38
CA THR A 165 -21.50 -18.34 18.33
C THR A 165 -21.18 -17.58 17.03
N VAL A 166 -22.05 -16.67 16.63
CA VAL A 166 -21.86 -15.83 15.45
C VAL A 166 -21.67 -14.39 15.90
N ARG A 167 -20.60 -13.77 15.44
CA ARG A 167 -20.32 -12.36 15.74
C ARG A 167 -20.44 -11.50 14.48
N ARG A 168 -21.12 -10.39 14.61
CA ARG A 168 -21.20 -9.39 13.53
C ARG A 168 -19.97 -8.52 13.53
N LYS A 169 -19.24 -8.45 12.40
CA LYS A 169 -18.11 -7.53 12.20
C LYS A 169 -18.45 -6.50 11.15
N GLY A 170 -18.17 -5.23 11.45
CA GLY A 170 -18.20 -4.15 10.46
C GLY A 170 -16.95 -4.21 9.59
N VAL A 171 -17.13 -4.19 8.28
CA VAL A 171 -16.04 -4.17 7.30
C VAL A 171 -16.24 -2.98 6.39
N ARG A 172 -15.31 -2.01 6.47
CA ARG A 172 -15.27 -0.89 5.52
C ARG A 172 -14.50 -1.33 4.30
N ILE A 173 -15.07 -1.12 3.12
CA ILE A 173 -14.48 -1.48 1.85
C ILE A 173 -14.18 -0.20 1.07
N ASN A 174 -12.96 -0.09 0.55
CA ASN A 174 -12.63 0.79 -0.55
C ASN A 174 -12.31 -0.09 -1.76
N TYR A 175 -13.01 0.12 -2.86
CA TYR A 175 -12.92 -0.69 -4.07
C TYR A 175 -12.63 0.23 -5.27
N VAL A 176 -11.55 -0.04 -5.98
CA VAL A 176 -11.19 0.63 -7.24
C VAL A 176 -11.08 -0.44 -8.32
N MET A 177 -11.83 -0.27 -9.41
CA MET A 177 -11.86 -1.22 -10.53
C MET A 177 -11.45 -0.55 -11.85
N PRO A 178 -11.22 -1.32 -12.92
CA PRO A 178 -11.07 -0.75 -14.26
C PRO A 178 -12.25 0.18 -14.66
N PRO A 179 -11.99 1.30 -15.34
CA PRO A 179 -10.68 1.71 -15.89
C PRO A 179 -9.78 2.48 -14.93
N ALA A 180 -10.24 2.86 -13.71
CA ALA A 180 -9.43 3.63 -12.75
C ALA A 180 -8.28 2.80 -12.14
N SER A 181 -8.43 1.47 -12.06
CA SER A 181 -7.35 0.53 -11.76
C SER A 181 -7.04 -0.29 -13.02
N PRO A 182 -6.07 0.11 -13.84
CA PRO A 182 -5.90 -0.39 -15.21
C PRO A 182 -5.56 -1.89 -15.28
N TYR A 183 -5.04 -2.46 -14.21
CA TYR A 183 -4.55 -3.83 -14.19
C TYR A 183 -5.49 -4.83 -13.52
N GLY A 184 -6.63 -4.40 -13.05
CA GLY A 184 -7.61 -5.22 -12.37
C GLY A 184 -8.13 -4.57 -11.09
N ASP A 185 -8.95 -5.30 -10.39
CA ASP A 185 -9.58 -4.82 -9.16
C ASP A 185 -8.56 -4.62 -8.04
N THR A 186 -8.68 -3.50 -7.36
CA THR A 186 -7.95 -3.21 -6.13
C THR A 186 -8.94 -2.98 -5.01
N ILE A 187 -8.87 -3.80 -3.98
CA ILE A 187 -9.85 -3.79 -2.89
C ILE A 187 -9.12 -3.71 -1.56
N THR A 188 -9.56 -2.83 -0.70
CA THR A 188 -9.06 -2.74 0.69
C THR A 188 -10.22 -2.87 1.64
N LEU A 189 -10.12 -3.83 2.55
CA LEU A 189 -11.10 -4.06 3.59
C LEU A 189 -10.46 -3.69 4.94
N ARG A 190 -11.03 -2.72 5.64
CA ARG A 190 -10.71 -2.45 7.04
C ARG A 190 -11.69 -3.20 7.93
N VAL A 191 -11.17 -4.13 8.69
CA VAL A 191 -11.95 -4.99 9.58
C VAL A 191 -12.02 -4.33 10.95
N SER A 192 -13.24 -4.13 11.47
CA SER A 192 -13.40 -3.65 12.86
C SER A 192 -12.85 -4.68 13.83
N SER A 193 -11.78 -4.35 14.55
CA SER A 193 -11.29 -5.17 15.64
C SER A 193 -12.26 -5.02 16.82
N TYR A 194 -13.04 -6.07 17.13
CA TYR A 194 -13.75 -6.13 18.39
C TYR A 194 -12.73 -6.45 19.49
N ARG A 195 -12.37 -5.44 20.26
CA ARG A 195 -11.76 -5.68 21.55
C ARG A 195 -12.89 -6.04 22.51
N THR A 196 -12.78 -7.18 23.17
CA THR A 196 -13.72 -7.56 24.23
C THR A 196 -13.51 -6.65 25.45
N ALA A 197 -14.49 -6.55 26.34
CA ALA A 197 -14.31 -5.80 27.59
C ALA A 197 -13.10 -6.30 28.41
N SER A 198 -12.73 -7.59 28.26
CA SER A 198 -11.51 -8.16 28.84
C SER A 198 -10.21 -7.61 28.23
N ASP A 199 -10.22 -7.17 26.96
CA ASP A 199 -9.07 -6.56 26.33
C ASP A 199 -8.84 -5.11 26.80
N LEU A 200 -9.82 -4.52 27.46
CA LEU A 200 -9.79 -3.15 28.03
C LEU A 200 -9.61 -3.16 29.56
N THR A 201 -9.14 -4.26 30.14
CA THR A 201 -8.89 -4.35 31.60
C THR A 201 -7.74 -3.44 32.02
N HIS A 202 -7.70 -3.11 33.33
CA HIS A 202 -6.70 -2.20 33.94
C HIS A 202 -5.23 -2.61 33.68
N GLY A 203 -4.96 -3.83 33.23
CA GLY A 203 -3.63 -4.31 32.80
C GLY A 203 -3.23 -3.89 31.39
N SER A 204 -4.17 -3.41 30.54
CA SER A 204 -3.90 -3.12 29.13
C SER A 204 -2.92 -1.96 28.93
N LEU A 205 -2.95 -0.93 29.78
CA LEU A 205 -2.00 0.19 29.72
C LEU A 205 -0.60 -0.26 30.10
N ALA A 206 -0.47 -1.15 31.11
CA ALA A 206 0.82 -1.72 31.49
C ALA A 206 1.42 -2.61 30.38
N LEU A 207 0.58 -3.35 29.64
CA LEU A 207 0.98 -4.11 28.44
C LEU A 207 1.52 -3.20 27.34
N LEU A 208 0.91 -2.02 27.10
CA LEU A 208 1.42 -1.03 26.16
C LEU A 208 2.81 -0.47 26.57
N CYS A 209 3.08 -0.42 27.88
CA CYS A 209 4.39 -0.01 28.37
C CYS A 209 5.45 -1.12 28.29
N GLN A 210 5.04 -2.39 28.24
CA GLN A 210 5.94 -3.56 28.23
C GLN A 210 6.30 -4.01 26.80
N ASN A 211 5.42 -3.83 25.84
CA ASN A 211 5.66 -4.19 24.44
C ASN A 211 6.46 -3.09 23.73
N ARG A 212 7.76 -3.08 23.93
CA ARG A 212 8.64 -2.38 22.98
C ARG A 212 8.68 -3.19 21.70
N LEU A 213 8.19 -2.61 20.61
CA LEU A 213 8.51 -3.13 19.30
C LEU A 213 10.04 -3.22 19.18
N PRO A 214 10.58 -4.36 18.70
CA PRO A 214 12.00 -4.44 18.44
C PRO A 214 12.36 -3.29 17.49
N PRO A 215 13.53 -2.64 17.70
CA PRO A 215 13.97 -1.58 16.80
C PRO A 215 14.03 -2.17 15.39
N VAL A 216 13.31 -1.56 14.45
CA VAL A 216 13.43 -1.91 13.03
C VAL A 216 14.91 -1.73 12.68
N PRO A 217 15.60 -2.76 12.13
CA PRO A 217 16.98 -2.61 11.70
C PRO A 217 17.07 -1.43 10.76
N ARG A 218 17.83 -0.40 11.13
CA ARG A 218 18.01 0.75 10.24
C ARG A 218 18.92 0.33 9.09
N PRO A 219 18.53 0.58 7.84
CA PRO A 219 19.35 0.26 6.69
C PRO A 219 20.69 1.00 6.80
N LYS A 220 21.73 0.34 6.40
CA LYS A 220 23.05 0.94 6.25
C LYS A 220 23.44 0.82 4.79
N PHE A 221 23.29 1.91 4.06
CA PHE A 221 23.81 1.99 2.69
C PHE A 221 25.23 2.53 2.74
N ASP A 222 26.16 1.91 2.00
CA ASP A 222 27.50 2.44 1.77
C ASP A 222 27.54 3.02 0.34
N PRO A 223 28.06 4.24 0.14
CA PRO A 223 28.29 4.77 -1.21
C PRO A 223 29.08 3.83 -2.13
N LYS A 224 29.87 2.91 -1.57
CA LYS A 224 30.62 1.90 -2.31
C LYS A 224 29.72 0.84 -2.98
N ASP A 225 28.49 0.67 -2.49
CA ASP A 225 27.51 -0.26 -3.06
C ASP A 225 26.99 0.25 -4.42
N PHE A 226 27.21 1.54 -4.74
CA PHE A 226 26.83 2.14 -6.00
C PHE A 226 28.04 2.32 -6.91
N PRO A 227 27.99 1.82 -8.16
CA PRO A 227 29.09 1.97 -9.11
C PRO A 227 29.34 3.45 -9.45
N ARG A 228 30.59 3.88 -9.43
CA ARG A 228 30.98 5.20 -9.93
C ARG A 228 31.02 5.19 -11.44
N GLY A 229 30.35 6.16 -12.06
CA GLY A 229 30.27 6.31 -13.52
C GLY A 229 29.77 7.70 -13.90
N ASN A 230 29.57 7.92 -15.19
CA ASN A 230 28.99 9.17 -15.73
C ASN A 230 27.44 9.17 -15.57
N GLY A 231 26.96 8.73 -14.42
CA GLY A 231 25.52 8.62 -14.11
C GLY A 231 24.87 9.96 -13.82
N ILE A 232 23.54 9.93 -13.75
CA ILE A 232 22.71 11.09 -13.40
C ILE A 232 22.92 11.50 -11.93
N LEU A 233 23.22 10.53 -11.07
CA LEU A 233 23.47 10.69 -9.64
C LEU A 233 24.89 10.23 -9.30
N THR A 234 25.51 10.87 -8.30
CA THR A 234 26.69 10.31 -7.64
C THR A 234 26.27 9.28 -6.58
N PRO A 235 27.16 8.32 -6.22
CA PRO A 235 26.89 7.34 -5.15
C PRO A 235 26.44 7.99 -3.84
N GLU A 236 27.05 9.08 -3.46
CA GLU A 236 26.76 9.85 -2.25
C GLU A 236 25.31 10.40 -2.27
N ALA A 237 24.93 11.00 -3.40
CA ALA A 237 23.60 11.54 -3.59
C ALA A 237 22.52 10.42 -3.65
N ALA A 238 22.82 9.31 -4.34
CA ALA A 238 21.94 8.14 -4.40
C ALA A 238 21.72 7.55 -3.00
N ASN A 239 22.79 7.41 -2.21
CA ASN A 239 22.72 6.94 -0.82
C ASN A 239 21.80 7.82 0.04
N TYR A 240 21.95 9.15 -0.05
CA TYR A 240 21.09 10.08 0.69
C TYR A 240 19.61 9.93 0.29
N LEU A 241 19.29 9.98 -0.99
CA LEU A 241 17.91 9.90 -1.48
C LEU A 241 17.24 8.56 -1.13
N LEU A 242 17.96 7.45 -1.29
CA LEU A 242 17.48 6.13 -0.93
C LEU A 242 17.22 6.03 0.59
N SER A 243 18.17 6.52 1.38
CA SER A 243 18.04 6.54 2.85
C SER A 243 16.83 7.37 3.29
N VAL A 244 16.60 8.54 2.68
CA VAL A 244 15.41 9.36 2.94
C VAL A 244 14.13 8.55 2.65
N MET A 245 14.06 7.90 1.50
CA MET A 245 12.87 7.13 1.12
C MET A 245 12.63 5.93 2.04
N VAL A 246 13.67 5.17 2.38
CA VAL A 246 13.56 4.02 3.28
C VAL A 246 13.14 4.44 4.69
N HIS A 247 13.52 5.62 5.15
CA HIS A 247 13.10 6.13 6.47
C HIS A 247 11.74 6.86 6.44
N GLY A 248 10.96 6.73 5.38
CA GLY A 248 9.63 7.32 5.29
C GLY A 248 9.64 8.81 4.96
N GLY A 249 10.66 9.29 4.25
CA GLY A 249 10.67 10.65 3.72
C GLY A 249 9.78 10.82 2.48
N THR A 250 9.49 12.06 2.14
CA THR A 250 8.75 12.45 0.94
C THR A 250 9.68 13.22 0.00
N LEU A 251 9.73 12.77 -1.27
CA LEU A 251 10.56 13.42 -2.29
C LEU A 251 9.70 14.22 -3.29
N VAL A 252 10.19 15.39 -3.64
CA VAL A 252 9.71 16.17 -4.80
C VAL A 252 10.77 16.11 -5.89
N ILE A 253 10.37 15.68 -7.09
CA ILE A 253 11.25 15.60 -8.23
C ILE A 253 10.83 16.66 -9.25
N ALA A 254 11.66 17.68 -9.40
CA ALA A 254 11.39 18.84 -10.22
C ALA A 254 12.21 18.82 -11.50
N GLY A 255 11.69 19.45 -12.55
CA GLY A 255 12.40 19.60 -13.81
C GLY A 255 11.47 19.96 -14.97
N THR A 256 12.04 20.28 -16.10
CA THR A 256 11.30 20.59 -17.33
C THR A 256 10.73 19.31 -17.97
N THR A 257 9.87 19.48 -18.99
CA THR A 257 9.33 18.35 -19.77
C THR A 257 10.48 17.55 -20.40
N GLY A 258 10.40 16.21 -20.32
CA GLY A 258 11.43 15.33 -20.89
C GLY A 258 12.75 15.30 -20.14
N SER A 259 12.87 15.92 -18.95
CA SER A 259 14.08 15.88 -18.12
C SER A 259 14.34 14.54 -17.43
N GLY A 260 13.38 13.62 -17.43
CA GLY A 260 13.51 12.30 -16.79
C GLY A 260 13.08 12.24 -15.33
N LYS A 261 12.21 13.15 -14.88
CA LYS A 261 11.66 13.15 -13.50
C LYS A 261 11.09 11.79 -13.11
N THR A 262 10.15 11.29 -13.91
CA THR A 262 9.48 10.00 -13.68
C THR A 262 10.48 8.85 -13.62
N PHE A 263 11.46 8.84 -14.54
CA PHE A 263 12.49 7.79 -14.57
C PHE A 263 13.34 7.76 -13.29
N VAL A 264 13.84 8.90 -12.83
CA VAL A 264 14.65 8.96 -11.58
C VAL A 264 13.80 8.60 -10.37
N GLY A 265 12.57 9.12 -10.30
CA GLY A 265 11.63 8.77 -9.23
C GLY A 265 11.33 7.27 -9.18
N GLN A 266 11.05 6.67 -10.32
CA GLN A 266 10.80 5.23 -10.43
C GLN A 266 11.99 4.39 -9.95
N ARG A 267 13.23 4.79 -10.29
CA ARG A 267 14.43 4.06 -9.84
C ARG A 267 14.63 4.16 -8.33
N ILE A 268 14.45 5.33 -7.74
CA ILE A 268 14.53 5.50 -6.28
C ILE A 268 13.45 4.68 -5.57
N LEU A 269 12.22 4.68 -6.09
CA LEU A 269 11.13 3.89 -5.55
C LEU A 269 11.39 2.39 -5.66
N GLN A 270 11.94 1.91 -6.78
CA GLN A 270 12.28 0.51 -6.98
C GLN A 270 13.35 0.05 -5.97
N GLU A 271 14.45 0.80 -5.82
CA GLU A 271 15.51 0.49 -4.85
C GLU A 271 14.98 0.49 -3.40
N MET A 272 14.07 1.42 -3.07
CA MET A 272 13.39 1.42 -1.78
C MET A 272 12.56 0.14 -1.59
N LEU A 273 11.81 -0.31 -2.60
CA LEU A 273 11.01 -1.54 -2.52
C LEU A 273 11.88 -2.78 -2.38
N ASP A 274 13.01 -2.83 -3.09
CA ASP A 274 13.96 -3.95 -3.06
C ASP A 274 14.65 -4.08 -1.69
N TYR A 275 14.72 -2.99 -0.92
CA TYR A 275 15.21 -3.00 0.45
C TYR A 275 14.29 -3.76 1.42
N TYR A 276 12.98 -3.69 1.23
CA TYR A 276 12.01 -4.31 2.12
C TYR A 276 11.60 -5.72 1.65
N PRO A 277 11.14 -6.60 2.58
CA PRO A 277 10.48 -7.84 2.16
C PRO A 277 9.35 -7.53 1.18
N ARG A 278 9.20 -8.38 0.16
CA ARG A 278 8.19 -8.20 -0.87
C ARG A 278 6.79 -8.09 -0.26
N GLY A 279 6.04 -7.05 -0.64
CA GLY A 279 4.70 -6.78 -0.13
C GLY A 279 4.65 -6.02 1.20
N ALA A 280 5.77 -5.85 1.91
CA ALA A 280 5.82 -5.13 3.19
C ALA A 280 5.51 -3.63 3.04
N ILE A 281 5.90 -3.03 1.93
CA ILE A 281 5.57 -1.63 1.61
C ILE A 281 4.37 -1.59 0.67
N ARG A 282 3.34 -0.86 1.07
CA ARG A 282 2.14 -0.60 0.27
C ARG A 282 2.23 0.80 -0.34
N LEU A 283 2.32 0.87 -1.67
CA LEU A 283 2.31 2.13 -2.42
C LEU A 283 0.99 2.29 -3.18
N PHE A 284 0.50 3.52 -3.24
CA PHE A 284 -0.63 3.90 -4.07
C PHE A 284 -0.14 4.89 -5.13
N ILE A 285 -0.18 4.47 -6.39
CA ILE A 285 0.31 5.24 -7.53
C ILE A 285 -0.86 5.89 -8.24
N VAL A 286 -0.77 7.19 -8.47
CA VAL A 286 -1.78 8.02 -9.13
C VAL A 286 -1.17 8.72 -10.32
N GLU A 287 -1.68 8.45 -11.52
CA GLU A 287 -1.15 8.98 -12.77
C GLU A 287 -2.28 9.41 -13.73
N ASP A 288 -1.97 10.31 -14.66
CA ASP A 288 -2.84 10.60 -15.80
C ASP A 288 -2.70 9.53 -16.89
N SER A 289 -1.49 9.04 -17.07
CA SER A 289 -1.15 7.92 -17.96
C SER A 289 -0.18 7.01 -17.24
N ASN A 290 -0.30 5.73 -17.49
CA ASN A 290 0.41 4.69 -16.80
C ASN A 290 1.88 4.60 -17.25
N GLU A 291 2.76 5.32 -16.57
CA GLU A 291 4.19 5.42 -16.89
C GLU A 291 5.08 4.72 -15.86
N ILE A 292 4.64 4.70 -14.58
CA ILE A 292 5.41 4.12 -13.47
C ILE A 292 5.18 2.62 -13.42
N ILE A 293 6.25 1.84 -13.60
CA ILE A 293 6.24 0.38 -13.52
C ILE A 293 7.25 -0.03 -12.45
N LEU A 294 6.78 -0.71 -11.41
CA LEU A 294 7.60 -1.19 -10.29
C LEU A 294 7.50 -2.72 -10.18
N ASN A 295 8.50 -3.33 -9.54
CA ASN A 295 8.60 -4.77 -9.29
C ASN A 295 8.52 -5.66 -10.55
N GLY A 296 8.99 -5.15 -11.69
CA GLY A 296 9.06 -5.92 -12.93
C GLY A 296 7.71 -6.33 -13.50
N TRP A 297 6.64 -5.58 -13.16
CA TRP A 297 5.33 -5.85 -13.73
C TRP A 297 5.37 -5.84 -15.27
N ASN A 298 4.86 -6.88 -15.90
CA ASN A 298 4.93 -7.11 -17.35
C ASN A 298 3.57 -7.09 -18.06
N GLY A 299 2.50 -6.72 -17.34
CA GLY A 299 1.14 -6.65 -17.92
C GLY A 299 0.39 -7.98 -17.99
N ASP A 300 0.94 -9.07 -17.47
CA ASP A 300 0.32 -10.39 -17.54
C ASP A 300 -0.80 -10.63 -16.52
N GLY A 301 -1.01 -9.70 -15.59
CA GLY A 301 -1.97 -9.79 -14.49
C GLY A 301 -1.73 -10.92 -13.50
N LYS A 302 -0.59 -11.64 -13.64
CA LYS A 302 -0.21 -12.80 -12.82
C LYS A 302 1.07 -12.56 -12.03
N THR A 303 1.91 -11.62 -12.49
CA THR A 303 3.14 -11.28 -11.79
C THR A 303 2.80 -10.64 -10.46
N ASP A 304 3.24 -11.23 -9.37
CA ASP A 304 3.15 -10.59 -8.06
C ASP A 304 4.01 -9.32 -8.06
N THR A 305 3.38 -8.16 -8.14
CA THR A 305 4.05 -6.85 -8.09
C THR A 305 4.31 -6.37 -6.67
N GLY A 306 4.07 -7.21 -5.68
CA GLY A 306 4.03 -6.79 -4.30
C GLY A 306 2.74 -6.03 -3.99
N ASN A 307 2.74 -5.28 -2.89
CA ASN A 307 1.56 -4.56 -2.42
C ASN A 307 1.45 -3.15 -3.04
N ILE A 308 1.40 -3.08 -4.39
CA ILE A 308 1.36 -1.83 -5.15
C ILE A 308 0.01 -1.69 -5.83
N ILE A 309 -0.60 -0.52 -5.68
CA ILE A 309 -1.86 -0.13 -6.31
C ILE A 309 -1.54 0.86 -7.42
N TYR A 310 -1.93 0.52 -8.65
CA TYR A 310 -1.82 1.41 -9.80
C TYR A 310 -3.17 1.99 -10.13
N THR A 311 -3.26 3.30 -10.24
CA THR A 311 -4.49 3.99 -10.62
C THR A 311 -4.22 5.08 -11.64
N VAL A 312 -5.20 5.25 -12.55
CA VAL A 312 -5.15 6.28 -13.59
C VAL A 312 -6.42 7.11 -13.61
N THR A 313 -6.28 8.36 -13.99
CA THR A 313 -7.42 9.25 -14.18
C THR A 313 -8.24 8.85 -15.40
N ARG A 314 -9.48 9.35 -15.44
CA ARG A 314 -10.32 9.32 -16.64
C ARG A 314 -10.76 10.75 -16.93
N PRO A 315 -10.40 11.30 -18.11
CA PRO A 315 -10.78 12.66 -18.46
C PRO A 315 -12.31 12.78 -18.64
N GLU A 316 -12.81 13.99 -18.58
CA GLU A 316 -14.22 14.28 -18.89
C GLU A 316 -14.48 14.03 -20.37
N ILE A 317 -15.54 13.25 -20.64
CA ILE A 317 -16.01 12.96 -22.00
C ILE A 317 -17.44 13.48 -22.11
N ARG A 318 -17.68 14.37 -23.04
CA ARG A 318 -19.02 14.95 -23.24
C ARG A 318 -20.04 13.86 -23.53
N GLY A 319 -21.06 13.74 -22.66
CA GLY A 319 -22.10 12.70 -22.78
C GLY A 319 -21.64 11.30 -22.37
N GLY A 320 -20.41 11.15 -21.90
CA GLY A 320 -19.87 9.91 -21.37
C GLY A 320 -20.02 9.79 -19.84
N PRO A 321 -19.38 8.75 -19.26
CA PRO A 321 -19.33 8.58 -17.81
C PRO A 321 -18.55 9.73 -17.15
N PRO A 322 -18.83 10.03 -15.86
CA PRO A 322 -18.17 11.13 -15.15
C PRO A 322 -16.64 10.95 -15.11
N PRO A 323 -15.86 12.03 -15.07
CA PRO A 323 -14.41 11.96 -14.94
C PRO A 323 -13.99 11.26 -13.63
N VAL A 324 -12.83 10.63 -13.64
CA VAL A 324 -12.11 10.20 -12.44
C VAL A 324 -10.89 11.07 -12.29
N THR A 325 -10.89 11.93 -11.30
CA THR A 325 -9.81 12.91 -11.10
C THR A 325 -8.70 12.35 -10.23
N MET A 326 -7.49 12.94 -10.28
CA MET A 326 -6.42 12.63 -9.33
C MET A 326 -6.88 12.85 -7.88
N TYR A 327 -7.70 13.87 -7.64
CA TYR A 327 -8.30 14.13 -6.34
C TYR A 327 -9.12 12.95 -5.82
N ASP A 328 -9.97 12.35 -6.66
CA ASP A 328 -10.78 11.17 -6.29
C ASP A 328 -9.89 9.98 -5.95
N LEU A 329 -8.83 9.77 -6.73
CA LEU A 329 -7.88 8.68 -6.54
C LEU A 329 -7.07 8.84 -5.24
N ILE A 330 -6.61 10.05 -4.91
CA ILE A 330 -5.89 10.30 -3.66
C ILE A 330 -6.81 10.12 -2.45
N ARG A 331 -8.07 10.56 -2.53
CA ARG A 331 -9.05 10.29 -1.47
C ARG A 331 -9.29 8.79 -1.27
N SER A 332 -9.26 8.01 -2.35
CA SER A 332 -9.30 6.56 -2.29
C SER A 332 -8.03 5.99 -1.65
N ALA A 333 -6.85 6.54 -2.02
CA ALA A 333 -5.57 6.15 -1.42
C ALA A 333 -5.60 6.24 0.11
N LEU A 334 -6.11 7.33 0.69
CA LEU A 334 -6.17 7.53 2.14
C LEU A 334 -7.03 6.48 2.88
N ARG A 335 -7.89 5.76 2.16
CA ARG A 335 -8.70 4.65 2.70
C ARG A 335 -8.06 3.28 2.49
N SER A 336 -7.00 3.23 1.69
CA SER A 336 -6.30 1.99 1.33
C SER A 336 -5.11 1.67 2.23
N ARG A 337 -4.87 2.45 3.29
CA ARG A 337 -3.74 2.32 4.25
C ARG A 337 -2.37 2.16 3.53
N PRO A 338 -2.00 3.05 2.61
CA PRO A 338 -0.70 3.00 1.98
C PRO A 338 0.38 3.49 2.95
N HIS A 339 1.62 3.02 2.78
CA HIS A 339 2.79 3.64 3.39
C HIS A 339 3.14 4.95 2.68
N GLY A 340 2.98 4.99 1.37
CA GLY A 340 3.22 6.17 0.56
C GLY A 340 2.27 6.32 -0.62
N VAL A 341 2.06 7.56 -1.04
CA VAL A 341 1.31 7.94 -2.22
C VAL A 341 2.28 8.53 -3.24
N VAL A 342 2.25 8.01 -4.46
CA VAL A 342 3.11 8.48 -5.55
C VAL A 342 2.24 9.14 -6.60
N ILE A 343 2.53 10.41 -6.93
CA ILE A 343 1.85 11.13 -8.00
C ILE A 343 2.80 11.29 -9.18
N GLY A 344 2.39 10.79 -10.34
CA GLY A 344 3.16 10.90 -11.58
C GLY A 344 3.53 12.34 -11.89
N GLU A 345 2.57 13.27 -11.84
CA GLU A 345 2.81 14.71 -11.95
C GLU A 345 1.74 15.53 -11.23
N ALA A 346 2.17 16.43 -10.35
CA ALA A 346 1.30 17.37 -9.64
C ALA A 346 1.07 18.62 -10.49
N ARG A 347 -0.18 18.86 -10.90
CA ARG A 347 -0.58 19.96 -11.77
C ARG A 347 -1.68 20.86 -11.19
N GLY A 348 -2.37 20.40 -10.15
CA GLY A 348 -3.53 21.10 -9.59
C GLY A 348 -3.82 20.73 -8.13
N ALA A 349 -5.10 20.68 -7.80
CA ALA A 349 -5.61 20.49 -6.43
C ALA A 349 -5.11 19.23 -5.72
N GLU A 350 -4.77 18.19 -6.47
CA GLU A 350 -4.22 16.91 -5.98
C GLU A 350 -2.93 17.08 -5.17
N ALA A 351 -2.11 18.09 -5.51
CA ALA A 351 -0.88 18.38 -4.80
C ALA A 351 -1.12 18.69 -3.30
N TRP A 352 -2.24 19.32 -2.99
CA TRP A 352 -2.61 19.64 -1.60
C TRP A 352 -2.99 18.38 -0.82
N GLU A 353 -3.79 17.49 -1.41
CA GLU A 353 -4.18 16.23 -0.76
C GLU A 353 -2.97 15.32 -0.50
N LEU A 354 -1.98 15.30 -1.41
CA LEU A 354 -0.73 14.58 -1.19
C LEU A 354 0.04 15.12 0.02
N ILE A 355 0.17 16.44 0.13
CA ILE A 355 0.87 17.06 1.27
C ILE A 355 0.15 16.74 2.57
N ARG A 356 -1.18 16.77 2.59
CA ARG A 356 -1.97 16.36 3.77
C ARG A 356 -1.74 14.89 4.11
N ALA A 357 -1.70 14.01 3.10
CA ALA A 357 -1.41 12.59 3.30
C ALA A 357 -0.02 12.39 3.91
N ALA A 358 1.00 13.00 3.32
CA ALA A 358 2.38 12.89 3.79
C ALA A 358 2.54 13.44 5.23
N ALA A 359 1.92 14.56 5.55
CA ALA A 359 1.94 15.15 6.89
C ALA A 359 1.22 14.29 7.96
N THR A 360 0.30 13.39 7.56
CA THR A 360 -0.45 12.52 8.47
C THR A 360 0.13 11.12 8.62
N GLY A 361 1.38 10.89 8.20
CA GLY A 361 2.11 9.64 8.43
C GLY A 361 2.24 8.74 7.21
N HIS A 362 1.80 9.18 6.02
CA HIS A 362 2.05 8.48 4.76
C HIS A 362 3.40 8.96 4.17
N GLY A 363 4.50 8.57 4.83
CA GLY A 363 5.86 8.72 4.31
C GLY A 363 6.07 7.86 3.06
N HIS A 364 7.30 7.64 2.61
CA HIS A 364 7.60 6.92 1.36
C HIS A 364 6.86 7.49 0.13
N SER A 365 6.45 8.77 0.19
CA SER A 365 5.70 9.45 -0.86
C SER A 365 6.62 10.17 -1.83
N ALA A 366 6.21 10.26 -3.08
CA ALA A 366 6.94 11.01 -4.10
C ALA A 366 5.99 11.66 -5.10
N PHE A 367 6.36 12.80 -5.62
CA PHE A 367 5.64 13.41 -6.72
C PHE A 367 6.58 14.18 -7.64
N THR A 368 6.20 14.29 -8.91
CA THR A 368 6.93 15.15 -9.83
C THR A 368 6.19 16.49 -10.01
N ILE A 369 6.95 17.54 -10.28
CA ILE A 369 6.41 18.87 -10.54
C ILE A 369 7.28 19.59 -11.59
N HIS A 370 6.67 20.41 -12.43
CA HIS A 370 7.40 21.28 -13.31
C HIS A 370 7.95 22.49 -12.56
N ALA A 371 9.29 22.59 -12.46
CA ALA A 371 9.99 23.74 -11.92
C ALA A 371 11.34 23.93 -12.60
N THR A 372 11.94 25.10 -12.47
CA THR A 372 13.22 25.50 -13.11
C THR A 372 14.42 25.43 -12.16
N SER A 373 14.19 25.14 -10.88
CA SER A 373 15.21 24.83 -9.86
C SER A 373 14.56 24.14 -8.68
N ALA A 374 15.35 23.64 -7.73
CA ALA A 374 14.83 23.05 -6.51
C ALA A 374 14.08 24.08 -5.63
N GLU A 375 14.56 25.32 -5.56
CA GLU A 375 13.88 26.41 -4.84
C GLU A 375 12.58 26.85 -5.51
N HIS A 376 12.49 26.80 -6.85
CA HIS A 376 11.28 27.11 -7.60
C HIS A 376 10.16 26.07 -7.45
N VAL A 377 10.44 24.93 -6.80
CA VAL A 377 9.40 23.98 -6.37
C VAL A 377 8.34 24.68 -5.52
N TRP A 378 8.75 25.52 -4.58
CA TRP A 378 7.81 26.18 -3.67
C TRP A 378 6.82 27.12 -4.38
N PRO A 379 7.24 28.16 -5.13
CA PRO A 379 6.28 29.04 -5.80
C PRO A 379 5.40 28.28 -6.81
N ARG A 380 5.95 27.25 -7.47
CA ARG A 380 5.14 26.41 -8.35
C ARG A 380 4.12 25.58 -7.59
N PHE A 381 4.53 24.97 -6.47
CA PHE A 381 3.62 24.24 -5.59
C PHE A 381 2.51 25.15 -5.07
N LEU A 382 2.86 26.33 -4.57
CA LEU A 382 1.88 27.32 -4.10
C LEU A 382 0.85 27.65 -5.17
N GLN A 383 1.30 27.86 -6.42
CA GLN A 383 0.42 28.15 -7.54
C GLN A 383 -0.58 27.00 -7.81
N VAL A 384 -0.13 25.74 -7.81
CA VAL A 384 -1.01 24.61 -8.13
C VAL A 384 -1.98 24.29 -7.00
N VAL A 385 -1.57 24.42 -5.73
CA VAL A 385 -2.45 24.09 -4.60
C VAL A 385 -3.55 25.15 -4.38
N GLN A 386 -3.41 26.38 -4.87
CA GLN A 386 -4.45 27.40 -4.83
C GLN A 386 -5.73 26.98 -5.58
N ALA A 387 -5.67 26.02 -6.48
CA ALA A 387 -6.84 25.41 -7.10
C ALA A 387 -7.67 24.56 -6.11
N HIS A 388 -7.11 24.19 -4.95
CA HIS A 388 -7.83 23.41 -3.93
C HIS A 388 -8.66 24.34 -3.03
N PRO A 389 -9.97 24.04 -2.80
CA PRO A 389 -10.85 24.93 -2.00
C PRO A 389 -10.36 25.19 -0.58
N ASP A 390 -9.75 24.19 0.07
CA ASP A 390 -9.23 24.37 1.44
C ASP A 390 -7.95 25.20 1.43
N ALA A 391 -7.00 24.90 0.53
CA ALA A 391 -5.74 25.65 0.41
C ALA A 391 -5.97 27.10 0.02
N ALA A 392 -6.95 27.40 -0.84
CA ALA A 392 -7.32 28.76 -1.25
C ALA A 392 -7.80 29.64 -0.08
N ARG A 393 -8.20 29.04 1.04
CA ARG A 393 -8.64 29.74 2.27
C ARG A 393 -7.52 29.90 3.29
N MET A 394 -6.37 29.29 3.06
CA MET A 394 -5.22 29.33 3.97
C MET A 394 -4.28 30.46 3.60
N SER A 395 -3.56 30.97 4.59
CA SER A 395 -2.44 31.88 4.34
C SER A 395 -1.26 31.12 3.72
N GLU A 396 -0.43 31.80 2.94
CA GLU A 396 0.78 31.21 2.36
C GLU A 396 1.71 30.61 3.43
N ILE A 397 1.79 31.22 4.61
CA ILE A 397 2.57 30.69 5.75
C ILE A 397 2.02 29.33 6.21
N GLN A 398 0.70 29.16 6.31
CA GLN A 398 0.10 27.88 6.69
C GLN A 398 0.37 26.80 5.63
N ILE A 399 0.26 27.17 4.35
CA ILE A 399 0.60 26.25 3.24
C ILE A 399 2.09 25.89 3.29
N ALA A 400 2.98 26.89 3.55
CA ALA A 400 4.41 26.67 3.68
C ALA A 400 4.76 25.75 4.85
N GLN A 401 4.07 25.85 5.99
CA GLN A 401 4.24 24.96 7.12
C GLN A 401 3.85 23.53 6.76
N SER A 402 2.67 23.34 6.16
CA SER A 402 2.23 21.99 5.71
C SER A 402 3.19 21.38 4.72
N PHE A 403 3.69 22.15 3.76
CA PHE A 403 4.69 21.68 2.81
C PHE A 403 6.01 21.31 3.51
N ALA A 404 6.51 22.17 4.40
CA ALA A 404 7.74 21.95 5.16
C ALA A 404 7.66 20.73 6.09
N GLU A 405 6.48 20.45 6.65
CA GLU A 405 6.23 19.24 7.46
C GLU A 405 6.21 17.97 6.60
N ALA A 406 5.60 18.02 5.43
CA ALA A 406 5.41 16.86 4.56
C ALA A 406 6.65 16.52 3.74
N VAL A 407 7.28 17.49 3.07
CA VAL A 407 8.36 17.26 2.10
C VAL A 407 9.71 17.21 2.79
N THR A 408 10.49 16.17 2.52
CA THR A 408 11.83 15.96 3.12
C THR A 408 12.93 16.52 2.23
N ALA A 409 12.87 16.24 0.93
CA ALA A 409 13.89 16.73 0.00
C ALA A 409 13.30 17.02 -1.39
N ALA A 410 13.93 17.92 -2.11
CA ALA A 410 13.63 18.22 -3.49
C ALA A 410 14.85 17.97 -4.39
N VAL A 411 14.60 17.33 -5.53
CA VAL A 411 15.60 16.99 -6.55
C VAL A 411 15.27 17.75 -7.82
N TYR A 412 16.19 18.54 -8.34
CA TYR A 412 16.02 19.23 -9.61
C TYR A 412 16.81 18.55 -10.72
N ILE A 413 16.13 18.18 -11.81
CA ILE A 413 16.67 17.49 -12.96
C ILE A 413 16.52 18.37 -14.21
N GLU A 414 17.61 18.52 -14.93
CA GLU A 414 17.67 19.23 -16.20
C GLU A 414 18.11 18.28 -17.32
N ARG A 415 17.61 18.51 -18.51
CA ARG A 415 18.13 17.86 -19.72
C ARG A 415 19.13 18.82 -20.41
N ASN A 416 20.40 18.43 -20.38
CA ASN A 416 21.45 19.15 -21.11
C ASN A 416 21.59 18.55 -22.51
N PRO A 417 21.59 19.36 -23.59
CA PRO A 417 21.74 18.86 -24.96
C PRO A 417 23.06 18.10 -25.23
N GLN A 418 24.12 18.41 -24.49
CA GLN A 418 25.45 17.80 -24.65
C GLN A 418 25.68 16.58 -23.78
N HIS A 419 25.06 16.52 -22.60
CA HIS A 419 25.32 15.52 -21.57
C HIS A 419 24.11 14.65 -21.22
N GLY A 420 22.96 14.88 -21.85
CA GLY A 420 21.74 14.17 -21.53
C GLY A 420 21.07 14.65 -20.24
N GLN A 421 20.53 13.71 -19.44
CA GLN A 421 19.88 14.03 -18.18
C GLN A 421 20.91 14.29 -17.08
N ILE A 422 20.73 15.34 -16.30
CA ILE A 422 21.64 15.73 -15.20
C ILE A 422 20.80 16.14 -14.00
N VAL A 423 21.06 15.56 -12.83
CA VAL A 423 20.61 16.14 -11.56
C VAL A 423 21.48 17.35 -11.27
N ARG A 424 20.84 18.50 -11.21
CA ARG A 424 21.52 19.79 -10.99
C ARG A 424 21.65 20.12 -9.52
N GLU A 425 20.70 19.69 -8.72
CA GLU A 425 20.64 20.07 -7.32
C GLU A 425 19.77 19.12 -6.52
N ILE A 426 20.20 18.82 -5.28
CA ILE A 426 19.42 18.16 -4.25
C ILE A 426 19.44 19.05 -3.02
N VAL A 427 18.24 19.41 -2.54
CA VAL A 427 18.08 20.25 -1.36
C VAL A 427 17.26 19.53 -0.30
N GLU A 428 17.64 19.70 0.97
CA GLU A 428 16.78 19.37 2.09
C GLU A 428 15.72 20.46 2.23
N VAL A 429 14.46 20.07 2.48
CA VAL A 429 13.39 20.97 2.88
C VAL A 429 13.35 21.00 4.40
N SER A 430 13.73 22.14 4.99
CA SER A 430 13.71 22.32 6.43
C SER A 430 12.27 22.41 6.94
N THR A 431 12.03 21.94 8.18
CA THR A 431 10.75 22.19 8.89
C THR A 431 10.57 23.64 9.31
N ILE A 432 11.59 24.46 9.15
CA ILE A 432 11.56 25.90 9.46
C ILE A 432 11.00 26.65 8.26
N VAL A 433 10.04 27.53 8.54
CA VAL A 433 9.45 28.45 7.56
C VAL A 433 9.99 29.85 7.79
N GLU A 434 10.48 30.46 6.73
CA GLU A 434 10.87 31.86 6.69
C GLU A 434 9.62 32.75 6.69
N ARG A 435 9.23 33.24 7.87
CA ARG A 435 7.95 33.97 8.05
C ARG A 435 7.86 35.25 7.21
N SER A 436 8.96 35.97 7.03
CA SER A 436 9.02 37.20 6.22
C SER A 436 8.80 36.96 4.72
N ALA A 437 9.16 35.78 4.23
CA ALA A 437 9.02 35.39 2.83
C ALA A 437 7.89 34.38 2.60
N ALA A 438 7.18 33.96 3.66
CA ALA A 438 6.13 32.96 3.63
C ALA A 438 6.52 31.69 2.83
N ARG A 439 7.75 31.20 3.02
CA ARG A 439 8.29 30.04 2.28
C ARG A 439 9.03 29.05 3.19
N PRO A 440 9.08 27.76 2.81
CA PRO A 440 9.99 26.80 3.45
C PRO A 440 11.45 27.21 3.25
N SER A 441 12.31 26.89 4.20
CA SER A 441 13.76 27.05 4.03
C SER A 441 14.34 25.84 3.30
N PHE A 442 15.20 26.09 2.32
CA PHE A 442 15.88 25.09 1.52
C PHE A 442 17.36 25.08 1.81
N SER A 443 17.95 23.90 2.09
CA SER A 443 19.37 23.71 2.30
C SER A 443 19.97 22.86 1.18
N PRO A 444 20.75 23.43 0.24
CA PRO A 444 21.40 22.64 -0.80
C PRO A 444 22.42 21.67 -0.17
N LEU A 445 22.24 20.36 -0.44
CA LEU A 445 23.14 19.31 0.01
C LEU A 445 24.12 18.88 -1.09
N PHE A 446 23.62 18.82 -2.32
CA PHE A 446 24.41 18.48 -3.51
C PHE A 446 24.10 19.48 -4.64
N LYS A 447 25.13 19.89 -5.36
CA LYS A 447 25.02 20.80 -6.49
C LYS A 447 25.94 20.37 -7.63
N TYR A 448 25.46 20.49 -8.86
CA TYR A 448 26.24 20.15 -10.04
C TYR A 448 27.34 21.18 -10.29
N GLU A 449 28.57 20.70 -10.41
CA GLU A 449 29.73 21.46 -10.86
C GLU A 449 30.17 20.95 -12.22
N ALA A 450 30.40 21.88 -13.17
CA ALA A 450 30.84 21.53 -14.50
C ALA A 450 32.18 20.78 -14.46
N GLY A 451 32.27 19.65 -15.14
CA GLY A 451 33.47 18.80 -15.16
C GLY A 451 33.66 17.88 -13.96
N LYS A 452 32.91 18.05 -12.88
CA LYS A 452 32.99 17.20 -11.69
C LYS A 452 31.71 16.38 -11.39
N GLY A 453 30.58 16.82 -11.97
CA GLY A 453 29.27 16.18 -11.69
C GLY A 453 28.56 16.76 -10.47
N LEU A 454 27.71 15.94 -9.83
CA LEU A 454 26.91 16.34 -8.66
C LEU A 454 27.77 16.24 -7.39
N MET A 455 28.20 17.37 -6.87
CA MET A 455 29.14 17.46 -5.74
C MET A 455 28.43 17.86 -4.44
N PRO A 456 28.86 17.35 -3.27
CA PRO A 456 28.37 17.81 -2.00
C PRO A 456 28.77 19.26 -1.73
N THR A 457 27.85 20.04 -1.14
CA THR A 457 28.04 21.48 -0.87
C THR A 457 28.79 21.76 0.43
N GLY A 458 28.95 20.76 1.31
CA GLY A 458 29.41 20.93 2.66
C GLY A 458 28.28 21.10 3.69
N ASN A 459 27.07 21.42 3.27
CA ASN A 459 25.91 21.42 4.15
C ASN A 459 25.53 19.99 4.55
N ARG A 460 24.93 19.84 5.72
CA ARG A 460 24.46 18.55 6.25
C ARG A 460 22.96 18.57 6.42
N PRO A 461 22.28 17.42 6.29
CA PRO A 461 20.87 17.35 6.59
C PRO A 461 20.61 17.62 8.07
N MET A 462 19.71 18.54 8.35
CA MET A 462 19.38 19.01 9.70
C MET A 462 17.96 18.67 10.12
N ARG A 463 17.13 18.19 9.20
CA ARG A 463 15.75 17.83 9.47
C ARG A 463 15.67 16.73 10.53
N PRO A 464 14.88 16.89 11.63
CA PRO A 464 14.71 15.84 12.64
C PRO A 464 14.19 14.53 12.02
N GLY A 465 14.80 13.40 12.39
CA GLY A 465 14.50 12.08 11.81
C GLY A 465 15.20 11.79 10.48
N PHE A 466 15.86 12.80 9.87
CA PHE A 466 16.56 12.66 8.57
C PHE A 466 17.99 13.22 8.59
N ARG A 467 18.55 13.44 9.76
CA ARG A 467 19.98 13.77 9.90
C ARG A 467 20.84 12.58 9.50
N ALA A 468 22.10 12.81 9.16
CA ALA A 468 23.01 11.74 8.77
C ALA A 468 22.99 10.55 9.75
N ASN A 469 23.03 10.83 11.06
CA ASN A 469 22.96 9.80 12.11
C ASN A 469 21.58 9.11 12.17
N ASP A 470 20.48 9.84 11.95
CA ASP A 470 19.13 9.28 11.91
C ASP A 470 18.97 8.33 10.72
N LEU A 471 19.56 8.69 9.58
CA LEU A 471 19.57 7.91 8.34
C LEU A 471 20.64 6.79 8.34
N ASN A 472 21.49 6.72 9.36
CA ASN A 472 22.60 5.78 9.45
C ASN A 472 23.58 5.84 8.25
N ILE A 473 23.84 7.05 7.74
CA ILE A 473 24.76 7.32 6.64
C ILE A 473 25.98 8.11 7.14
N PRO A 474 27.17 7.92 6.52
CA PRO A 474 28.37 8.63 6.92
C PRO A 474 28.27 10.12 6.66
N GLU A 475 28.59 10.97 7.63
CA GLU A 475 28.64 12.42 7.43
C GLU A 475 29.65 12.85 6.33
N SER A 476 30.61 11.98 6.04
CA SER A 476 31.62 12.24 5.01
C SER A 476 31.02 12.43 3.61
N ILE A 477 29.84 11.85 3.32
CA ILE A 477 29.20 12.02 2.01
C ILE A 477 28.78 13.47 1.71
N PHE A 478 28.70 14.32 2.75
CA PHE A 478 28.34 15.73 2.62
C PHE A 478 29.55 16.68 2.65
N LYS A 479 30.80 16.17 2.76
CA LYS A 479 32.00 17.01 2.80
C LYS A 479 32.29 17.56 1.41
N ALA A 480 32.41 18.88 1.29
CA ALA A 480 32.88 19.53 0.07
C ALA A 480 34.34 19.11 -0.21
N GLY A 481 34.65 18.84 -1.48
CA GLY A 481 36.02 18.55 -1.93
C GLY A 481 36.44 17.08 -1.91
N LEU A 482 35.50 16.13 -1.85
CA LEU A 482 35.78 14.71 -2.13
C LEU A 482 35.93 14.42 -3.61
#